data_035b5386e603e38504f0b37ed1a4b5d2
#
_entry.id   035b5386e603e38504f0b37ed1a4b5d2
#
_cell.length_a   1.000
_cell.length_b   1.000
_cell.length_c   1.000
_cell.angle_alpha   90.00
_cell.angle_beta   90.00
_cell.angle_gamma   90.00
#
_symmetry.space_group_name_H-M   'P 1'
#
loop_
_entity.id
_entity.type
_entity.pdbx_description
1 polymer ?
#
loop_
_entity_poly.entity_id
_entity_poly.type
_entity_poly.pdbx_seq_one_letter_code
_entity_poly.pdbx_strand_id
1 'polypeptide(L)'
;MLNEEKIALLNVGDELYVGVIYKQRILYRHAQFLSYDPETRILKALGNKRNKNTGKLICNIEHKFPLDKIVLLGVQGITIFADENYYEKE
;
A
#
# COMPACT_ATOMS: atom_id res chain seq x y z
N MET A 1 10.42 9.90 -1.34
CA MET A 1 9.25 9.70 -0.46
C MET A 1 7.98 10.04 -1.21
N LEU A 2 6.92 9.29 -0.98
CA LEU A 2 5.62 9.51 -1.61
C LEU A 2 5.05 10.87 -1.19
N ASN A 3 4.59 11.62 -2.19
CA ASN A 3 4.02 12.95 -2.00
C ASN A 3 2.54 12.84 -1.65
N GLU A 4 2.10 13.57 -0.62
CA GLU A 4 0.70 13.57 -0.21
C GLU A 4 -0.26 14.07 -1.29
N GLU A 5 0.23 14.89 -2.23
CA GLU A 5 -0.59 15.36 -3.34
C GLU A 5 -1.08 14.21 -4.21
N LYS A 6 -0.28 13.16 -4.35
CA LYS A 6 -0.68 11.97 -5.11
C LYS A 6 -1.75 11.18 -4.38
N ILE A 7 -1.71 11.19 -3.05
CA ILE A 7 -2.74 10.53 -2.24
C ILE A 7 -4.08 11.24 -2.38
N ALA A 8 -4.07 12.56 -2.50
CA ALA A 8 -5.29 13.34 -2.64
C ALA A 8 -6.07 13.02 -3.92
N LEU A 9 -5.42 12.39 -4.90
CA LEU A 9 -6.06 11.99 -6.14
C LEU A 9 -6.80 10.64 -6.03
N LEU A 10 -6.62 9.92 -4.94
CA LEU A 10 -7.23 8.62 -4.75
C LEU A 10 -8.70 8.75 -4.36
N ASN A 11 -9.51 7.81 -4.85
CA ASN A 11 -10.92 7.71 -4.50
C ASN A 11 -11.16 6.42 -3.72
N VAL A 12 -12.10 6.46 -2.77
CA VAL A 12 -12.47 5.26 -2.01
C VAL A 12 -12.88 4.15 -2.97
N GLY A 13 -12.31 2.97 -2.76
CA GLY A 13 -12.56 1.83 -3.61
C GLY A 13 -11.56 1.63 -4.74
N ASP A 14 -10.68 2.61 -5.01
CA ASP A 14 -9.64 2.45 -6.02
C ASP A 14 -8.76 1.25 -5.69
N GLU A 15 -8.47 0.42 -6.68
CA GLU A 15 -7.57 -0.71 -6.48
C GLU A 15 -6.14 -0.24 -6.43
N LEU A 16 -5.48 -0.57 -5.34
CA LEU A 16 -4.08 -0.19 -5.09
C LEU A 16 -3.18 -1.41 -5.14
N TYR A 17 -1.99 -1.19 -5.64
CA TYR A 17 -0.88 -2.11 -5.48
C TYR A 17 0.21 -1.38 -4.71
N VAL A 18 0.48 -1.81 -3.48
CA VAL A 18 1.35 -1.08 -2.56
C VAL A 18 2.56 -1.92 -2.23
N GLY A 19 3.74 -1.36 -2.43
CA GLY A 19 5.00 -1.94 -1.95
C GLY A 19 5.49 -1.15 -0.75
N VAL A 20 5.72 -1.81 0.38
CA VAL A 20 6.20 -1.19 1.61
C VAL A 20 7.47 -1.84 2.09
N ILE A 21 8.37 -1.04 2.68
CA ILE A 21 9.58 -1.57 3.29
C ILE A 21 9.25 -2.08 4.69
N TYR A 22 9.60 -3.34 4.94
CA TYR A 22 9.44 -3.96 6.25
C TYR A 22 10.63 -4.88 6.50
N LYS A 23 11.39 -4.60 7.56
CA LYS A 23 12.57 -5.40 7.95
C LYS A 23 13.51 -5.64 6.78
N GLN A 24 13.89 -4.58 6.06
CA GLN A 24 14.82 -4.63 4.92
C GLN A 24 14.29 -5.43 3.71
N ARG A 25 12.98 -5.66 3.68
CA ARG A 25 12.31 -6.31 2.56
C ARG A 25 11.23 -5.40 2.02
N ILE A 26 10.82 -5.68 0.79
CA ILE A 26 9.65 -5.00 0.22
C ILE A 26 8.52 -6.00 0.20
N LEU A 27 7.44 -5.66 0.89
CA LEU A 27 6.21 -6.45 0.89
C LEU A 27 5.20 -5.79 -0.02
N TYR A 28 4.53 -6.59 -0.84
CA TYR A 28 3.54 -6.11 -1.81
C TYR A 28 2.15 -6.52 -1.37
N ARG A 29 1.20 -5.60 -1.50
CA ARG A 29 -0.20 -5.86 -1.16
C ARG A 29 -1.12 -5.28 -2.22
N HIS A 30 -2.16 -6.03 -2.57
CA HIS A 30 -3.30 -5.53 -3.32
C HIS A 30 -4.38 -5.17 -2.33
N ALA A 31 -4.94 -3.97 -2.44
CA ALA A 31 -5.97 -3.51 -1.52
C ALA A 31 -6.80 -2.41 -2.17
N GLN A 32 -7.96 -2.11 -1.59
CA GLN A 32 -8.82 -1.04 -2.06
C GLN A 32 -8.68 0.15 -1.12
N PHE A 33 -8.46 1.34 -1.69
CA PHE A 33 -8.26 2.54 -0.91
C PHE A 33 -9.46 2.84 -0.02
N LEU A 34 -9.23 3.13 1.26
CA LEU A 34 -10.24 3.58 2.21
C LEU A 34 -10.07 5.04 2.57
N SER A 35 -8.92 5.40 3.11
CA SER A 35 -8.71 6.74 3.63
C SER A 35 -7.22 7.02 3.84
N TYR A 36 -6.91 8.28 4.01
CA TYR A 36 -5.58 8.72 4.38
C TYR A 36 -5.71 9.75 5.50
N ASP A 37 -4.93 9.58 6.56
CA ASP A 37 -4.88 10.51 7.68
C ASP A 37 -3.61 11.35 7.58
N PRO A 38 -3.71 12.65 7.29
CA PRO A 38 -2.52 13.50 7.19
C PRO A 38 -1.81 13.74 8.51
N GLU A 39 -2.49 13.57 9.65
CA GLU A 39 -1.85 13.75 10.95
C GLU A 39 -0.92 12.59 11.30
N THR A 40 -1.38 11.37 11.12
CA THR A 40 -0.57 10.18 11.38
C THR A 40 0.24 9.74 10.17
N ARG A 41 -0.12 10.25 9.00
CA ARG A 41 0.48 9.89 7.71
C ARG A 41 0.33 8.40 7.41
N ILE A 42 -0.84 7.87 7.74
CA ILE A 42 -1.17 6.48 7.48
C ILE A 42 -2.25 6.38 6.41
N LEU A 43 -1.96 5.59 5.38
CA LEU A 43 -2.92 5.24 4.33
C LEU A 43 -3.57 3.92 4.73
N LYS A 44 -4.90 3.89 4.71
CA LYS A 44 -5.67 2.69 5.03
C LYS A 44 -6.31 2.12 3.78
N ALA A 45 -6.30 0.81 3.67
CA ALA A 45 -6.89 0.12 2.53
C ALA A 45 -7.42 -1.25 2.95
N LEU A 46 -8.47 -1.72 2.28
CA LEU A 46 -9.05 -3.05 2.52
C LEU A 46 -8.41 -4.05 1.58
N GLY A 47 -7.87 -5.11 2.14
CA GLY A 47 -7.26 -6.17 1.36
C GLY A 47 -7.56 -7.53 1.94
N ASN A 48 -6.79 -8.51 1.49
CA ASN A 48 -6.93 -9.89 1.91
C ASN A 48 -5.66 -10.36 2.59
N LYS A 49 -5.81 -11.31 3.50
CA LYS A 49 -4.69 -11.94 4.17
C LYS A 49 -4.92 -13.43 4.23
N ARG A 50 -3.89 -14.21 3.96
CA ARG A 50 -3.96 -15.66 4.08
C ARG A 50 -3.47 -16.08 5.46
N ASN A 51 -4.27 -16.90 6.13
CA ASN A 51 -3.88 -17.48 7.42
C ASN A 51 -2.76 -18.48 7.18
N LYS A 52 -1.62 -18.29 7.84
CA LYS A 52 -0.43 -19.13 7.65
C LYS A 52 -0.65 -20.57 8.11
N ASN A 53 -1.51 -20.78 9.12
CA ASN A 53 -1.73 -22.10 9.69
C ASN A 53 -2.78 -22.92 8.92
N THR A 54 -3.84 -22.28 8.47
CA THR A 54 -4.95 -22.96 7.81
C THR A 54 -4.97 -22.83 6.30
N GLY A 55 -4.20 -21.86 5.74
CA GLY A 55 -4.23 -21.53 4.33
C GLY A 55 -5.48 -20.79 3.89
N LYS A 56 -6.40 -20.53 4.78
CA LYS A 56 -7.66 -19.83 4.44
C LYS A 56 -7.40 -18.34 4.12
N LEU A 57 -8.12 -17.87 3.12
CA LEU A 57 -8.10 -16.46 2.75
C LEU A 57 -9.09 -15.70 3.65
N ILE A 58 -8.57 -14.66 4.30
CA ILE A 58 -9.39 -13.75 5.10
C ILE A 58 -9.57 -12.47 4.30
N CYS A 59 -10.81 -12.12 3.97
CA CYS A 59 -11.12 -10.96 3.14
C CYS A 59 -11.48 -9.74 3.98
N ASN A 60 -11.39 -8.56 3.36
CA ASN A 60 -11.78 -7.28 3.95
C ASN A 60 -11.04 -6.96 5.24
N ILE A 61 -9.73 -7.20 5.22
CA ILE A 61 -8.86 -6.82 6.32
C ILE A 61 -8.32 -5.42 6.06
N GLU A 62 -8.44 -4.56 7.06
CA GLU A 62 -7.88 -3.23 6.99
C GLU A 62 -6.37 -3.28 7.12
N HIS A 63 -5.68 -2.81 6.10
CA HIS A 63 -4.23 -2.64 6.12
C HIS A 63 -3.91 -1.18 6.36
N LYS A 64 -2.85 -0.94 7.14
CA LYS A 64 -2.35 0.41 7.43
C LYS A 64 -0.95 0.53 6.88
N PHE A 65 -0.75 1.50 6.00
CA PHE A 65 0.55 1.71 5.37
C PHE A 65 1.09 3.09 5.76
N PRO A 66 2.14 3.15 6.60
CA PRO A 66 2.79 4.44 6.87
C PRO A 66 3.34 5.01 5.56
N LEU A 67 3.07 6.28 5.30
CA LEU A 67 3.42 6.91 4.03
C LEU A 67 4.91 6.83 3.72
N ASP A 68 5.75 7.06 4.73
CA ASP A 68 7.21 7.06 4.58
C ASP A 68 7.79 5.65 4.38
N LYS A 69 6.99 4.61 4.54
CA LYS A 69 7.40 3.22 4.26
C LYS A 69 6.99 2.76 2.86
N ILE A 70 6.12 3.50 2.20
CA ILE A 70 5.66 3.13 0.85
C ILE A 70 6.76 3.44 -0.17
N VAL A 71 7.18 2.43 -0.91
CA VAL A 71 8.19 2.57 -1.96
C VAL A 71 7.62 2.37 -3.36
N LEU A 72 6.40 1.86 -3.45
CA LEU A 72 5.71 1.67 -4.72
C LEU A 72 4.22 1.88 -4.50
N LEU A 73 3.58 2.63 -5.38
CA LEU A 73 2.14 2.80 -5.35
C LEU A 73 1.59 2.73 -6.77
N GLY A 74 0.79 1.72 -7.03
CA GLY A 74 0.02 1.58 -8.27
C GLY A 74 -1.45 1.80 -7.99
N VAL A 75 -2.15 2.47 -8.89
CA VAL A 75 -3.58 2.74 -8.79
C VAL A 75 -4.24 2.30 -10.08
N GLN A 76 -5.20 1.41 -9.99
CA GLN A 76 -5.92 0.87 -11.15
C GLN A 76 -4.96 0.38 -12.24
N GLY A 77 -3.91 -0.34 -11.81
CA GLY A 77 -2.93 -0.91 -12.72
C GLY A 77 -1.85 0.03 -13.22
N ILE A 78 -1.87 1.30 -12.79
CA ILE A 78 -0.90 2.31 -13.23
C ILE A 78 -0.02 2.70 -12.07
N THR A 79 1.31 2.55 -12.22
CA THR A 79 2.26 2.99 -11.19
C THR A 79 2.32 4.51 -11.16
N ILE A 80 1.94 5.11 -10.03
CA ILE A 80 1.97 6.56 -9.87
C ILE A 80 3.15 7.02 -9.01
N PHE A 81 3.79 6.10 -8.30
CA PHE A 81 4.96 6.39 -7.47
C PHE A 81 5.84 5.16 -7.37
N ALA A 82 7.15 5.36 -7.55
CA ALA A 82 8.16 4.35 -7.27
C ALA A 82 9.37 5.07 -6.71
N ASP A 83 9.76 4.70 -5.50
CA ASP A 83 10.91 5.28 -4.83
C ASP A 83 12.19 4.73 -5.47
N GLU A 84 13.27 5.51 -5.46
CA GLU A 84 14.56 5.05 -5.98
C GLU A 84 15.08 3.83 -5.25
N ASN A 85 14.73 3.66 -3.99
CA ASN A 85 15.09 2.47 -3.21
C ASN A 85 14.45 1.20 -3.77
N TYR A 86 13.29 1.33 -4.41
CA TYR A 86 12.62 0.21 -5.06
C TYR A 86 13.48 -0.33 -6.21
N TYR A 87 14.03 0.59 -7.01
CA TYR A 87 14.87 0.20 -8.15
C TYR A 87 16.22 -0.39 -7.72
N GLU A 88 16.77 0.10 -6.63
CA GLU A 88 18.05 -0.40 -6.10
C GLU A 88 17.97 -1.84 -5.62
N LYS A 89 16.78 -2.31 -5.31
CA LYS A 89 16.56 -3.68 -4.80
C LYS A 89 16.43 -4.72 -5.92
N GLU A 90 16.29 -4.27 -7.12
CA GLU A 90 16.24 -5.16 -8.27
C GLU A 90 17.64 -5.56 -8.70
#